data_31b2fd57ce48bed9cc7cda22a05907b3
#
_entry.id   31b2fd57ce48bed9cc7cda22a05907b3
#
_cell.length_a   1.000
_cell.length_b   1.000
_cell.length_c   1.000
_cell.angle_alpha   90.00
_cell.angle_beta   90.00
_cell.angle_gamma   90.00
#
_symmetry.space_group_name_H-M   'P 1'
#
loop_
_entity.id
_entity.type
_entity.pdbx_description
1 polymer ?
#
loop_
_entity_poly.entity_id
_entity_poly.type
_entity_poly.pdbx_seq_one_letter_code
_entity_poly.pdbx_strand_id
1 'polypeptide(L)'
;MTEAASHTGALLDVRLRRISWEAEGVMAFEFAAADGGDLPPFEPGAHIDLHLGDGLLRQYSLCSDPAKRKSYRIGVREIDGGRVSRLIHRNLRPGALLQMSQPRNNFEFVASPNYLFIAGGIGITPLLPMMQTASGAGAAWTLLFCARSIEQAPFLEEAKAHGGDVSVHASQAGTRLDVMHYLAEVKPDTIIYCCGPESLMTSVEAASAHWPEGTVKFEWFAPRARPEDEVSGGFRVVCARSGLSLDVMPDQSILQVLTDAGIEVARSCEQGICGTCEVRVLEGEVDHRDSILSAAERASNEIMMTCVSRAKGASLVLDI
;
A
#
# COMPACT_ATOMS: atom_id res chain seq x y z
N MET A 1 20.14 -4.03 20.17
CA MET A 1 20.79 -4.56 18.95
C MET A 1 19.72 -5.38 18.22
N THR A 2 18.90 -4.73 17.44
CA THR A 2 17.91 -5.36 16.57
C THR A 2 18.55 -5.45 15.18
N GLU A 3 18.87 -6.67 14.75
CA GLU A 3 19.35 -6.96 13.41
C GLU A 3 18.33 -6.43 12.40
N ALA A 4 18.78 -5.55 11.50
CA ALA A 4 18.03 -5.21 10.30
C ALA A 4 17.92 -6.48 9.47
N ALA A 5 16.76 -7.14 9.53
CA ALA A 5 16.47 -8.32 8.73
C ALA A 5 16.48 -7.92 7.26
N SER A 6 17.40 -8.49 6.50
CA SER A 6 17.37 -8.46 5.04
C SER A 6 16.04 -9.08 4.58
N HIS A 7 15.13 -8.28 4.05
CA HIS A 7 13.76 -8.68 3.68
C HIS A 7 13.71 -9.44 2.34
N THR A 8 14.70 -10.26 2.04
CA THR A 8 14.61 -11.28 0.99
C THR A 8 14.05 -12.57 1.59
N GLY A 9 12.83 -12.50 2.14
CA GLY A 9 12.11 -13.71 2.57
C GLY A 9 11.89 -14.64 1.38
N ALA A 10 11.98 -15.97 1.63
CA ALA A 10 11.68 -16.97 0.59
C ALA A 10 10.29 -16.70 0.00
N LEU A 11 10.20 -16.77 -1.34
CA LEU A 11 8.92 -16.67 -2.04
C LEU A 11 8.04 -17.87 -1.69
N LEU A 12 6.74 -17.62 -1.64
CA LEU A 12 5.71 -18.63 -1.43
C LEU A 12 5.25 -19.15 -2.78
N ASP A 13 5.33 -20.45 -2.99
CA ASP A 13 4.72 -21.10 -4.14
C ASP A 13 3.22 -21.29 -3.88
N VAL A 14 2.39 -20.70 -4.71
CA VAL A 14 0.93 -20.68 -4.55
C VAL A 14 0.22 -21.15 -5.80
N ARG A 15 -0.97 -21.71 -5.59
CA ARG A 15 -1.88 -22.12 -6.65
C ARG A 15 -3.13 -21.26 -6.63
N LEU A 16 -3.47 -20.65 -7.76
CA LEU A 16 -4.76 -19.98 -7.94
C LEU A 16 -5.90 -21.01 -7.86
N ARG A 17 -6.79 -20.84 -6.88
CA ARG A 17 -7.91 -21.76 -6.59
C ARG A 17 -9.22 -21.28 -7.17
N ARG A 18 -9.48 -19.98 -7.08
CA ARG A 18 -10.75 -19.39 -7.48
C ARG A 18 -10.53 -18.00 -8.09
N ILE A 19 -11.39 -17.67 -9.03
CA ILE A 19 -11.60 -16.31 -9.53
C ILE A 19 -13.08 -16.02 -9.36
N SER A 20 -13.45 -14.89 -8.75
CA SER A 20 -14.82 -14.42 -8.61
C SER A 20 -14.97 -13.01 -9.18
N TRP A 21 -16.13 -12.76 -9.78
CA TRP A 21 -16.52 -11.42 -10.21
C TRP A 21 -17.02 -10.63 -8.99
N GLU A 22 -16.51 -9.44 -8.78
CA GLU A 22 -16.85 -8.61 -7.62
C GLU A 22 -17.58 -7.33 -8.03
N ALA A 23 -17.21 -6.74 -9.15
CA ALA A 23 -17.83 -5.56 -9.73
C ALA A 23 -17.41 -5.42 -11.20
N GLU A 24 -17.98 -4.46 -11.93
CA GLU A 24 -17.53 -4.13 -13.27
C GLU A 24 -16.03 -3.78 -13.29
N GLY A 25 -15.26 -4.57 -14.05
CA GLY A 25 -13.82 -4.42 -14.16
C GLY A 25 -13.01 -4.86 -12.91
N VAL A 26 -13.64 -5.53 -11.94
CA VAL A 26 -12.97 -6.03 -10.74
C VAL A 26 -13.24 -7.51 -10.53
N MET A 27 -12.15 -8.28 -10.37
CA MET A 27 -12.19 -9.69 -9.99
C MET A 27 -11.41 -9.90 -8.70
N ALA A 28 -11.85 -10.86 -7.90
CA ALA A 28 -11.06 -11.38 -6.79
C ALA A 28 -10.37 -12.69 -7.20
N PHE A 29 -9.14 -12.87 -6.70
CA PHE A 29 -8.29 -14.02 -6.96
C PHE A 29 -7.91 -14.66 -5.62
N GLU A 30 -8.22 -15.92 -5.45
CA GLU A 30 -7.95 -16.67 -4.22
C GLU A 30 -6.85 -17.71 -4.48
N PHE A 31 -5.78 -17.63 -3.68
CA PHE A 31 -4.60 -18.47 -3.77
C PHE A 31 -4.44 -19.32 -2.51
N ALA A 32 -4.03 -20.56 -2.67
CA ALA A 32 -3.62 -21.44 -1.58
C ALA A 32 -2.16 -21.85 -1.76
N ALA A 33 -1.51 -22.30 -0.69
CA ALA A 33 -0.16 -22.87 -0.78
C ALA A 33 -0.14 -24.04 -1.78
N ALA A 34 0.89 -24.09 -2.63
CA ALA A 34 0.99 -25.10 -3.69
C ALA A 34 1.11 -26.53 -3.14
N ASP A 35 1.70 -26.68 -1.96
CA ASP A 35 1.87 -27.92 -1.23
C ASP A 35 0.64 -28.33 -0.40
N GLY A 36 -0.41 -27.46 -0.32
CA GLY A 36 -1.62 -27.66 0.47
C GLY A 36 -1.48 -27.32 1.95
N GLY A 37 -0.34 -26.79 2.38
CA GLY A 37 -0.07 -26.31 3.73
C GLY A 37 -0.86 -25.08 4.11
N ASP A 38 -0.49 -24.48 5.24
CA ASP A 38 -0.98 -23.17 5.67
C ASP A 38 -0.07 -22.08 5.10
N LEU A 39 -0.68 -20.99 4.65
CA LEU A 39 0.05 -19.77 4.33
C LEU A 39 0.49 -19.05 5.62
N PRO A 40 1.54 -18.21 5.59
CA PRO A 40 1.94 -17.39 6.73
C PRO A 40 0.77 -16.58 7.30
N PRO A 41 0.73 -16.30 8.61
CA PRO A 41 -0.27 -15.37 9.16
C PRO A 41 -0.03 -13.96 8.61
N PHE A 42 -1.09 -13.15 8.58
CA PHE A 42 -0.99 -11.74 8.23
C PHE A 42 -1.92 -10.90 9.12
N GLU A 43 -1.59 -9.63 9.27
CA GLU A 43 -2.40 -8.65 9.98
C GLU A 43 -3.25 -7.83 9.00
N PRO A 44 -4.42 -7.30 9.40
CA PRO A 44 -5.21 -6.39 8.57
C PRO A 44 -4.38 -5.21 8.05
N GLY A 45 -4.51 -4.90 6.76
CA GLY A 45 -3.68 -3.90 6.06
C GLY A 45 -2.46 -4.48 5.36
N ALA A 46 -2.16 -5.77 5.55
CA ALA A 46 -1.04 -6.41 4.87
C ALA A 46 -1.26 -6.55 3.37
N HIS A 47 -0.15 -6.52 2.63
CA HIS A 47 -0.09 -6.73 1.19
C HIS A 47 0.97 -7.78 0.83
N ILE A 48 0.88 -8.28 -0.40
CA ILE A 48 1.87 -9.19 -1.00
C ILE A 48 2.34 -8.67 -2.34
N ASP A 49 3.53 -9.12 -2.77
CA ASP A 49 3.98 -9.00 -4.15
C ASP A 49 3.57 -10.25 -4.91
N LEU A 50 2.81 -10.11 -5.98
CA LEU A 50 2.49 -11.19 -6.90
C LEU A 50 3.48 -11.18 -8.05
N HIS A 51 4.23 -12.28 -8.23
CA HIS A 51 5.18 -12.49 -9.30
C HIS A 51 4.49 -13.15 -10.48
N LEU A 52 4.55 -12.51 -11.65
CA LEU A 52 3.82 -12.92 -12.85
C LEU A 52 4.74 -13.45 -13.97
N GLY A 53 6.02 -13.68 -13.65
CA GLY A 53 7.05 -14.04 -14.62
C GLY A 53 7.67 -12.81 -15.31
N ASP A 54 8.77 -13.04 -16.07
CA ASP A 54 9.49 -12.02 -16.86
C ASP A 54 9.83 -10.72 -16.07
N GLY A 55 10.10 -10.85 -14.77
CA GLY A 55 10.37 -9.72 -13.89
C GLY A 55 9.14 -8.84 -13.58
N LEU A 56 7.94 -9.24 -14.02
CA LEU A 56 6.72 -8.54 -13.71
C LEU A 56 6.25 -8.84 -12.28
N LEU A 57 6.11 -7.82 -11.49
CA LEU A 57 5.68 -7.89 -10.10
C LEU A 57 4.69 -6.77 -9.82
N ARG A 58 3.65 -7.03 -9.00
CA ARG A 58 2.72 -6.02 -8.50
C ARG A 58 2.26 -6.35 -7.10
N GLN A 59 2.04 -5.29 -6.35
CA GLN A 59 1.53 -5.36 -4.99
C GLN A 59 0.01 -5.39 -4.97
N TYR A 60 -0.52 -6.19 -4.05
CA TYR A 60 -1.95 -6.30 -3.80
C TYR A 60 -2.20 -6.44 -2.30
N SER A 61 -3.10 -5.61 -1.77
CA SER A 61 -3.56 -5.74 -0.40
C SER A 61 -4.33 -7.06 -0.23
N LEU A 62 -4.07 -7.76 0.86
CA LEU A 62 -4.83 -8.95 1.24
C LEU A 62 -6.21 -8.53 1.73
N CYS A 63 -7.25 -9.11 1.13
CA CYS A 63 -8.64 -8.82 1.46
C CYS A 63 -9.41 -10.03 1.97
N SER A 64 -8.71 -11.13 2.32
CA SER A 64 -9.27 -12.29 3.01
C SER A 64 -9.29 -12.11 4.52
N ASP A 65 -10.01 -13.01 5.19
CA ASP A 65 -10.04 -13.10 6.65
C ASP A 65 -8.64 -13.48 7.20
N PRO A 66 -8.00 -12.65 8.04
CA PRO A 66 -6.69 -12.94 8.60
C PRO A 66 -6.61 -14.20 9.44
N ALA A 67 -7.75 -14.64 10.02
CA ALA A 67 -7.83 -15.87 10.79
C ALA A 67 -7.76 -17.13 9.92
N LYS A 68 -8.00 -17.01 8.61
CA LYS A 68 -8.02 -18.12 7.66
C LYS A 68 -6.70 -18.26 6.91
N ARG A 69 -5.87 -19.20 7.33
CA ARG A 69 -4.54 -19.42 6.77
C ARG A 69 -4.49 -20.34 5.53
N LYS A 70 -5.62 -20.92 5.12
CA LYS A 70 -5.66 -21.85 3.95
C LYS A 70 -5.63 -21.15 2.62
N SER A 71 -5.99 -19.86 2.57
CA SER A 71 -5.92 -19.08 1.35
C SER A 71 -5.73 -17.59 1.61
N TYR A 72 -5.10 -16.92 0.66
CA TYR A 72 -5.08 -15.47 0.53
C TYR A 72 -6.00 -15.05 -0.60
N ARG A 73 -6.68 -13.92 -0.43
CA ARG A 73 -7.50 -13.30 -1.48
C ARG A 73 -7.01 -11.88 -1.76
N ILE A 74 -6.92 -11.53 -3.04
CA ILE A 74 -6.66 -10.18 -3.51
C ILE A 74 -7.77 -9.72 -4.44
N GLY A 75 -8.05 -8.43 -4.47
CA GLY A 75 -8.91 -7.79 -5.46
C GLY A 75 -8.08 -7.11 -6.54
N VAL A 76 -8.38 -7.36 -7.81
CA VAL A 76 -7.67 -6.75 -8.94
C VAL A 76 -8.65 -6.01 -9.83
N ARG A 77 -8.42 -4.71 -9.99
CA ARG A 77 -9.14 -3.88 -10.96
C ARG A 77 -8.41 -3.89 -12.30
N GLU A 78 -9.11 -4.17 -13.40
CA GLU A 78 -8.57 -4.00 -14.73
C GLU A 78 -8.42 -2.49 -15.03
N ILE A 79 -7.21 -2.08 -15.39
CA ILE A 79 -6.87 -0.68 -15.72
C ILE A 79 -6.73 -0.59 -17.24
N ASP A 80 -7.42 0.38 -17.84
CA ASP A 80 -7.27 0.66 -19.26
C ASP A 80 -5.83 1.07 -19.59
N GLY A 81 -5.21 0.38 -20.56
CA GLY A 81 -3.80 0.54 -20.85
C GLY A 81 -2.84 -0.16 -19.87
N GLY A 82 -3.35 -0.67 -18.74
CA GLY A 82 -2.55 -1.36 -17.72
C GLY A 82 -2.05 -2.72 -18.21
N ARG A 83 -0.73 -2.90 -18.32
CA ARG A 83 -0.13 -4.15 -18.79
C ARG A 83 -0.41 -5.33 -17.84
N VAL A 84 -0.20 -5.12 -16.53
CA VAL A 84 -0.24 -6.19 -15.53
C VAL A 84 -1.66 -6.57 -15.15
N SER A 85 -2.54 -5.61 -14.86
CA SER A 85 -3.94 -5.91 -14.50
C SER A 85 -4.67 -6.66 -15.62
N ARG A 86 -4.41 -6.28 -16.88
CA ARG A 86 -4.96 -6.98 -18.07
C ARG A 86 -4.40 -8.40 -18.19
N LEU A 87 -3.09 -8.61 -17.93
CA LEU A 87 -2.50 -9.95 -17.93
C LEU A 87 -3.17 -10.83 -16.89
N ILE A 88 -3.38 -10.34 -15.67
CA ILE A 88 -4.05 -11.06 -14.60
C ILE A 88 -5.47 -11.45 -15.01
N HIS A 89 -6.28 -10.50 -15.46
CA HIS A 89 -7.67 -10.74 -15.85
C HIS A 89 -7.81 -11.71 -17.04
N ARG A 90 -6.91 -11.61 -18.00
CA ARG A 90 -7.01 -12.38 -19.26
C ARG A 90 -6.33 -13.73 -19.22
N ASN A 91 -5.21 -13.85 -18.51
CA ASN A 91 -4.34 -15.03 -18.62
C ASN A 91 -4.37 -15.94 -17.40
N LEU A 92 -4.63 -15.42 -16.19
CA LEU A 92 -4.69 -16.29 -15.03
C LEU A 92 -5.95 -17.15 -15.04
N ARG A 93 -5.77 -18.42 -14.71
CA ARG A 93 -6.86 -19.40 -14.61
C ARG A 93 -6.67 -20.25 -13.36
N PRO A 94 -7.76 -20.73 -12.72
CA PRO A 94 -7.66 -21.69 -11.63
C PRO A 94 -6.76 -22.87 -12.00
N GLY A 95 -5.86 -23.21 -11.07
CA GLY A 95 -4.80 -24.20 -11.28
C GLY A 95 -3.41 -23.60 -11.59
N ALA A 96 -3.33 -22.33 -12.02
CA ALA A 96 -2.05 -21.68 -12.28
C ALA A 96 -1.17 -21.68 -11.01
N LEU A 97 0.11 -21.99 -11.20
CA LEU A 97 1.15 -21.87 -10.17
C LEU A 97 1.86 -20.53 -10.33
N LEU A 98 2.03 -19.84 -9.23
CA LEU A 98 2.64 -18.51 -9.15
C LEU A 98 3.51 -18.43 -7.90
N GLN A 99 4.31 -17.39 -7.84
CA GLN A 99 5.05 -17.03 -6.64
C GLN A 99 4.53 -15.73 -6.06
N MET A 100 4.54 -15.60 -4.75
CA MET A 100 4.26 -14.36 -4.05
C MET A 100 5.22 -14.14 -2.89
N SER A 101 5.40 -12.89 -2.49
CA SER A 101 6.16 -12.58 -1.29
C SER A 101 5.41 -13.06 -0.04
N GLN A 102 6.13 -13.13 1.08
CA GLN A 102 5.45 -13.14 2.37
C GLN A 102 4.67 -11.84 2.57
N PRO A 103 3.57 -11.85 3.38
CA PRO A 103 2.84 -10.63 3.74
C PRO A 103 3.74 -9.60 4.42
N ARG A 104 3.58 -8.34 4.02
CA ARG A 104 4.19 -7.17 4.68
C ARG A 104 3.07 -6.20 5.02
N ASN A 105 3.24 -5.42 6.10
CA ASN A 105 2.21 -4.48 6.54
C ASN A 105 2.81 -3.10 6.81
N ASN A 106 2.42 -2.13 6.00
CA ASN A 106 2.73 -0.71 6.16
C ASN A 106 1.45 0.13 6.39
N PHE A 107 0.33 -0.55 6.62
CA PHE A 107 -0.98 0.05 6.87
C PHE A 107 -1.60 -0.60 8.11
N GLU A 108 -0.85 -0.56 9.20
CA GLU A 108 -1.18 -1.27 10.43
C GLU A 108 -2.54 -0.88 11.00
N PHE A 109 -3.33 -1.89 11.35
CA PHE A 109 -4.59 -1.74 12.04
C PHE A 109 -4.36 -1.59 13.55
N VAL A 110 -4.58 -0.39 14.05
CA VAL A 110 -4.41 -0.05 15.47
C VAL A 110 -5.74 -0.19 16.19
N ALA A 111 -5.74 -0.80 17.36
CA ALA A 111 -6.95 -0.98 18.16
C ALA A 111 -7.56 0.37 18.59
N SER A 112 -8.86 0.51 18.38
CA SER A 112 -9.65 1.69 18.78
C SER A 112 -11.10 1.26 19.03
N PRO A 113 -11.86 1.96 19.84
CA PRO A 113 -13.29 1.69 20.00
C PRO A 113 -14.13 2.14 18.80
N ASN A 114 -13.64 3.11 18.01
CA ASN A 114 -14.36 3.64 16.86
C ASN A 114 -13.47 3.76 15.62
N TYR A 115 -14.02 3.45 14.45
CA TYR A 115 -13.32 3.61 13.19
C TYR A 115 -14.19 4.33 12.15
N LEU A 116 -13.51 5.13 11.33
CA LEU A 116 -14.06 5.65 10.09
C LEU A 116 -13.23 5.14 8.93
N PHE A 117 -13.80 4.25 8.13
CA PHE A 117 -13.21 3.76 6.90
C PHE A 117 -13.67 4.60 5.72
N ILE A 118 -12.75 5.05 4.88
CA ILE A 118 -13.05 5.83 3.67
C ILE A 118 -12.42 5.09 2.50
N ALA A 119 -13.27 4.49 1.67
CA ALA A 119 -12.84 3.69 0.52
C ALA A 119 -13.17 4.36 -0.80
N GLY A 120 -12.27 4.27 -1.77
CA GLY A 120 -12.53 4.64 -3.16
C GLY A 120 -12.35 3.47 -4.11
N GLY A 121 -13.44 2.90 -4.65
CA GLY A 121 -13.38 1.76 -5.56
C GLY A 121 -12.60 0.58 -4.99
N ILE A 122 -11.52 0.16 -5.68
CA ILE A 122 -10.68 -0.98 -5.25
C ILE A 122 -9.92 -0.71 -3.95
N GLY A 123 -9.81 0.53 -3.48
CA GLY A 123 -9.23 0.87 -2.18
C GLY A 123 -9.97 0.30 -0.97
N ILE A 124 -11.10 -0.36 -1.17
CA ILE A 124 -11.77 -1.12 -0.12
C ILE A 124 -10.97 -2.36 0.30
N THR A 125 -10.08 -2.89 -0.55
CA THR A 125 -9.41 -4.18 -0.31
C THR A 125 -8.62 -4.27 0.99
N PRO A 126 -7.78 -3.30 1.40
CA PRO A 126 -7.10 -3.36 2.69
C PRO A 126 -8.04 -3.14 3.88
N LEU A 127 -9.18 -2.48 3.65
CA LEU A 127 -10.14 -2.13 4.69
C LEU A 127 -11.07 -3.30 5.06
N LEU A 128 -11.30 -4.26 4.16
CA LEU A 128 -12.15 -5.43 4.42
C LEU A 128 -11.71 -6.22 5.66
N PRO A 129 -10.45 -6.67 5.77
CA PRO A 129 -10.00 -7.38 6.96
C PRO A 129 -9.99 -6.50 8.21
N MET A 130 -9.83 -5.17 8.06
CA MET A 130 -9.93 -4.23 9.18
C MET A 130 -11.37 -4.14 9.70
N MET A 131 -12.36 -4.00 8.82
CA MET A 131 -13.78 -3.98 9.19
C MET A 131 -14.20 -5.28 9.86
N GLN A 132 -13.77 -6.42 9.33
CA GLN A 132 -14.02 -7.72 9.94
C GLN A 132 -13.41 -7.81 11.35
N THR A 133 -12.16 -7.37 11.52
CA THR A 133 -11.47 -7.40 12.81
C THR A 133 -12.12 -6.43 13.81
N ALA A 134 -12.50 -5.23 13.37
CA ALA A 134 -13.23 -4.24 14.20
C ALA A 134 -14.55 -4.83 14.72
N SER A 135 -15.33 -5.46 13.84
CA SER A 135 -16.60 -6.12 14.22
C SER A 135 -16.37 -7.27 15.18
N GLY A 136 -15.35 -8.09 14.93
CA GLY A 136 -14.98 -9.20 15.83
C GLY A 136 -14.55 -8.74 17.22
N ALA A 137 -13.99 -7.53 17.33
CA ALA A 137 -13.62 -6.88 18.59
C ALA A 137 -14.77 -6.11 19.25
N GLY A 138 -15.94 -6.00 18.61
CA GLY A 138 -17.08 -5.23 19.09
C GLY A 138 -16.91 -3.71 18.97
N ALA A 139 -15.95 -3.24 18.17
CA ALA A 139 -15.75 -1.82 17.92
C ALA A 139 -16.80 -1.28 16.94
N ALA A 140 -17.21 -0.03 17.13
CA ALA A 140 -18.10 0.65 16.20
C ALA A 140 -17.33 1.14 14.97
N TRP A 141 -17.92 1.01 13.79
CA TRP A 141 -17.29 1.55 12.59
C TRP A 141 -18.31 2.00 11.54
N THR A 142 -17.88 2.97 10.74
CA THR A 142 -18.60 3.48 9.59
C THR A 142 -17.72 3.37 8.35
N LEU A 143 -18.28 2.94 7.22
CA LEU A 143 -17.65 2.97 5.91
C LEU A 143 -18.30 4.04 5.03
N LEU A 144 -17.51 5.00 4.57
CA LEU A 144 -17.87 5.92 3.49
C LEU A 144 -17.27 5.37 2.19
N PHE A 145 -18.11 4.79 1.36
CA PHE A 145 -17.65 4.11 0.15
C PHE A 145 -17.92 4.95 -1.11
N CYS A 146 -16.87 5.47 -1.71
CA CYS A 146 -16.93 6.25 -2.94
C CYS A 146 -16.74 5.35 -4.17
N ALA A 147 -17.72 5.36 -5.08
CA ALA A 147 -17.67 4.65 -6.36
C ALA A 147 -18.24 5.53 -7.48
N ARG A 148 -18.06 5.11 -8.74
CA ARG A 148 -18.75 5.78 -9.85
C ARG A 148 -20.22 5.42 -9.88
N SER A 149 -20.54 4.13 -9.70
CA SER A 149 -21.89 3.60 -9.55
C SER A 149 -21.88 2.45 -8.53
N ILE A 150 -23.04 1.95 -8.15
CA ILE A 150 -23.17 0.82 -7.21
C ILE A 150 -22.60 -0.46 -7.85
N GLU A 151 -22.79 -0.65 -9.15
CA GLU A 151 -22.29 -1.80 -9.92
C GLU A 151 -20.75 -1.82 -10.00
N GLN A 152 -20.12 -0.66 -9.76
CA GLN A 152 -18.66 -0.48 -9.71
C GLN A 152 -18.13 -0.39 -8.28
N ALA A 153 -18.92 -0.75 -7.28
CA ALA A 153 -18.50 -0.81 -5.86
C ALA A 153 -18.17 -2.27 -5.48
N PRO A 154 -16.89 -2.71 -5.63
CA PRO A 154 -16.53 -4.09 -5.35
C PRO A 154 -16.66 -4.40 -3.85
N PHE A 155 -16.98 -5.66 -3.53
CA PHE A 155 -17.07 -6.16 -2.15
C PHE A 155 -18.09 -5.43 -1.27
N LEU A 156 -19.03 -4.67 -1.85
CA LEU A 156 -20.00 -3.87 -1.09
C LEU A 156 -20.88 -4.75 -0.18
N GLU A 157 -21.38 -5.86 -0.68
CA GLU A 157 -22.24 -6.75 0.10
C GLU A 157 -21.46 -7.46 1.22
N GLU A 158 -20.18 -7.79 0.97
CA GLU A 158 -19.30 -8.33 2.01
C GLU A 158 -19.03 -7.29 3.11
N ALA A 159 -18.74 -6.04 2.73
CA ALA A 159 -18.56 -4.96 3.71
C ALA A 159 -19.80 -4.76 4.59
N LYS A 160 -21.00 -4.75 4.00
CA LYS A 160 -22.27 -4.65 4.75
C LYS A 160 -22.47 -5.84 5.69
N ALA A 161 -22.07 -7.04 5.27
CA ALA A 161 -22.23 -8.25 6.09
C ALA A 161 -21.37 -8.24 7.38
N HIS A 162 -20.34 -7.38 7.47
CA HIS A 162 -19.57 -7.19 8.69
C HIS A 162 -20.30 -6.39 9.77
N GLY A 163 -21.45 -5.74 9.47
CA GLY A 163 -22.39 -5.24 10.47
C GLY A 163 -22.17 -3.81 10.96
N GLY A 164 -21.24 -3.04 10.37
CA GLY A 164 -21.12 -1.60 10.63
C GLY A 164 -22.03 -0.75 9.72
N ASP A 165 -21.97 0.56 9.90
CA ASP A 165 -22.71 1.52 9.06
C ASP A 165 -22.02 1.72 7.72
N VAL A 166 -22.70 1.45 6.60
CA VAL A 166 -22.17 1.60 5.25
C VAL A 166 -22.94 2.65 4.47
N SER A 167 -22.24 3.73 4.09
CA SER A 167 -22.79 4.79 3.23
C SER A 167 -22.07 4.77 1.87
N VAL A 168 -22.84 4.62 0.79
CA VAL A 168 -22.31 4.58 -0.57
C VAL A 168 -22.53 5.92 -1.27
N HIS A 169 -21.45 6.49 -1.79
CA HIS A 169 -21.44 7.75 -2.53
C HIS A 169 -21.14 7.46 -4.01
N ALA A 170 -22.19 7.35 -4.82
CA ALA A 170 -22.11 7.03 -6.24
C ALA A 170 -22.14 8.32 -7.09
N SER A 171 -20.99 8.69 -7.68
CA SER A 171 -20.86 9.98 -8.39
C SER A 171 -21.76 10.10 -9.62
N GLN A 172 -22.07 9.01 -10.32
CA GLN A 172 -23.02 8.98 -11.44
C GLN A 172 -24.49 9.16 -11.00
N ALA A 173 -24.80 8.79 -9.73
CA ALA A 173 -26.10 9.04 -9.14
C ALA A 173 -26.22 10.44 -8.51
N GLY A 174 -25.21 11.30 -8.70
CA GLY A 174 -25.17 12.65 -8.15
C GLY A 174 -24.82 12.73 -6.65
N THR A 175 -24.53 11.61 -6.00
CA THR A 175 -24.13 11.58 -4.59
C THR A 175 -22.61 11.59 -4.49
N ARG A 176 -22.05 12.73 -4.12
CA ARG A 176 -20.61 12.85 -3.81
C ARG A 176 -20.40 12.99 -2.31
N LEU A 177 -19.37 12.34 -1.81
CA LEU A 177 -18.97 12.49 -0.41
C LEU A 177 -18.47 13.92 -0.19
N ASP A 178 -19.10 14.63 0.75
CA ASP A 178 -18.58 15.88 1.28
C ASP A 178 -17.60 15.55 2.43
N VAL A 179 -16.35 15.33 2.06
CA VAL A 179 -15.28 14.96 3.00
C VAL A 179 -15.07 16.05 4.05
N MET A 180 -15.15 17.34 3.64
CA MET A 180 -14.97 18.48 4.55
C MET A 180 -16.02 18.48 5.65
N HIS A 181 -17.29 18.22 5.29
CA HIS A 181 -18.37 18.14 6.27
C HIS A 181 -18.20 16.94 7.23
N TYR A 182 -17.85 15.74 6.70
CA TYR A 182 -17.70 14.54 7.52
C TYR A 182 -16.54 14.62 8.52
N LEU A 183 -15.46 15.30 8.16
CA LEU A 183 -14.25 15.42 8.96
C LEU A 183 -14.12 16.75 9.70
N ALA A 184 -15.14 17.64 9.63
CA ALA A 184 -15.12 18.97 10.24
C ALA A 184 -14.89 18.92 11.76
N GLU A 185 -15.45 17.90 12.41
CA GLU A 185 -15.34 17.71 13.87
C GLU A 185 -14.52 16.47 14.20
N VAL A 186 -13.53 16.64 15.07
CA VAL A 186 -12.73 15.51 15.58
C VAL A 186 -13.61 14.67 16.49
N LYS A 187 -13.76 13.39 16.14
CA LYS A 187 -14.49 12.42 16.96
C LYS A 187 -13.53 11.76 17.94
N PRO A 188 -13.83 11.76 19.26
CA PRO A 188 -12.98 11.11 20.25
C PRO A 188 -12.78 9.62 19.93
N ASP A 189 -11.60 9.11 20.28
CA ASP A 189 -11.27 7.69 20.19
C ASP A 189 -11.58 7.07 18.81
N THR A 190 -11.42 7.84 17.74
CA THR A 190 -11.71 7.42 16.37
C THR A 190 -10.45 7.42 15.54
N ILE A 191 -10.17 6.29 14.87
CA ILE A 191 -9.11 6.19 13.87
C ILE A 191 -9.74 6.15 12.48
N ILE A 192 -9.18 6.96 11.57
CA ILE A 192 -9.59 7.04 10.17
C ILE A 192 -8.61 6.22 9.33
N TYR A 193 -9.14 5.32 8.50
CA TYR A 193 -8.38 4.61 7.48
C TYR A 193 -8.90 4.98 6.10
N CYS A 194 -8.03 5.49 5.25
CA CYS A 194 -8.41 5.93 3.91
C CYS A 194 -7.55 5.23 2.84
N CYS A 195 -8.22 4.66 1.82
CA CYS A 195 -7.57 4.13 0.64
C CYS A 195 -8.46 4.34 -0.60
N GLY A 196 -7.88 4.85 -1.68
CA GLY A 196 -8.63 5.13 -2.91
C GLY A 196 -7.85 5.94 -3.94
N PRO A 197 -8.55 6.53 -4.91
CA PRO A 197 -7.93 7.40 -5.92
C PRO A 197 -7.29 8.63 -5.28
N GLU A 198 -6.25 9.16 -5.91
CA GLU A 198 -5.49 10.31 -5.44
C GLU A 198 -6.38 11.51 -5.05
N SER A 199 -7.41 11.81 -5.86
CA SER A 199 -8.32 12.92 -5.57
C SER A 199 -9.09 12.75 -4.25
N LEU A 200 -9.49 11.52 -3.89
CA LEU A 200 -10.12 11.23 -2.61
C LEU A 200 -9.10 11.34 -1.48
N MET A 201 -7.94 10.73 -1.65
CA MET A 201 -6.87 10.73 -0.65
C MET A 201 -6.44 12.15 -0.28
N THR A 202 -6.17 12.98 -1.28
CA THR A 202 -5.79 14.39 -1.10
C THR A 202 -6.91 15.20 -0.41
N SER A 203 -8.17 14.94 -0.77
CA SER A 203 -9.31 15.61 -0.12
C SER A 203 -9.44 15.22 1.36
N VAL A 204 -9.25 13.94 1.69
CA VAL A 204 -9.27 13.46 3.08
C VAL A 204 -8.09 14.02 3.86
N GLU A 205 -6.88 14.03 3.29
CA GLU A 205 -5.68 14.59 3.91
C GLU A 205 -5.88 16.08 4.26
N ALA A 206 -6.39 16.87 3.32
CA ALA A 206 -6.67 18.29 3.53
C ALA A 206 -7.77 18.50 4.59
N ALA A 207 -8.86 17.73 4.53
CA ALA A 207 -9.98 17.86 5.45
C ALA A 207 -9.65 17.39 6.88
N SER A 208 -8.67 16.52 7.03
CA SER A 208 -8.26 15.96 8.33
C SER A 208 -7.00 16.59 8.93
N ALA A 209 -6.47 17.66 8.33
CA ALA A 209 -5.23 18.30 8.80
C ALA A 209 -5.26 18.78 10.27
N HIS A 210 -6.45 18.99 10.83
CA HIS A 210 -6.67 19.39 12.22
C HIS A 210 -6.90 18.21 13.18
N TRP A 211 -6.93 16.98 12.66
CA TRP A 211 -7.06 15.77 13.48
C TRP A 211 -5.75 15.45 14.20
N PRO A 212 -5.81 14.82 15.39
CA PRO A 212 -4.61 14.44 16.13
C PRO A 212 -3.67 13.56 15.29
N GLU A 213 -2.37 13.76 15.48
CA GLU A 213 -1.35 12.98 14.81
C GLU A 213 -1.54 11.47 15.03
N GLY A 214 -1.36 10.67 13.97
CA GLY A 214 -1.51 9.21 14.01
C GLY A 214 -2.94 8.69 13.98
N THR A 215 -3.97 9.56 14.04
CA THR A 215 -5.39 9.14 13.99
C THR A 215 -5.92 8.98 12.57
N VAL A 216 -5.23 9.51 11.57
CA VAL A 216 -5.60 9.38 10.16
C VAL A 216 -4.50 8.63 9.42
N LYS A 217 -4.85 7.50 8.84
CA LYS A 217 -3.92 6.59 8.16
C LYS A 217 -4.31 6.42 6.70
N PHE A 218 -3.30 6.38 5.83
CA PHE A 218 -3.47 6.30 4.38
C PHE A 218 -2.70 5.14 3.79
N GLU A 219 -3.30 4.42 2.83
CA GLU A 219 -2.58 3.51 1.95
C GLU A 219 -2.71 3.98 0.49
N TRP A 220 -1.57 4.30 -0.13
CA TRP A 220 -1.47 4.78 -1.50
C TRP A 220 -1.14 3.63 -2.46
N PHE A 221 -2.00 3.40 -3.45
CA PHE A 221 -1.76 2.37 -4.49
C PHE A 221 -0.96 2.89 -5.69
N ALA A 222 -0.72 4.18 -5.75
CA ALA A 222 0.08 4.83 -6.77
C ALA A 222 0.92 5.95 -6.14
N PRO A 223 2.07 6.29 -6.73
CA PRO A 223 2.84 7.46 -6.31
C PRO A 223 1.97 8.72 -6.38
N ARG A 224 2.22 9.64 -5.47
CA ARG A 224 1.61 10.97 -5.53
C ARG A 224 2.10 11.72 -6.77
N ALA A 225 1.22 12.43 -7.45
CA ALA A 225 1.62 13.33 -8.54
C ALA A 225 2.55 14.42 -7.99
N ARG A 226 3.56 14.77 -8.78
CA ARG A 226 4.53 15.81 -8.45
C ARG A 226 4.55 16.87 -9.53
N PRO A 227 4.88 18.11 -9.16
CA PRO A 227 5.20 19.12 -10.16
C PRO A 227 6.41 18.65 -11.01
N GLU A 228 6.31 18.76 -12.33
CA GLU A 228 7.37 18.33 -13.27
C GLU A 228 8.66 19.14 -13.15
N ASP A 229 8.64 20.27 -12.45
CA ASP A 229 9.73 21.25 -12.40
C ASP A 229 10.79 21.02 -11.31
N GLU A 230 10.67 19.98 -10.47
CA GLU A 230 11.69 19.66 -9.47
C GLU A 230 12.84 18.82 -10.07
N VAL A 231 13.62 19.43 -10.96
CA VAL A 231 14.90 18.86 -11.41
C VAL A 231 15.89 18.99 -10.27
N SER A 232 16.00 17.95 -9.43
CA SER A 232 17.08 17.89 -8.44
C SER A 232 18.42 17.72 -9.16
N GLY A 233 19.42 18.44 -8.74
CA GLY A 233 20.79 18.27 -9.21
C GLY A 233 21.35 16.88 -8.90
N GLY A 234 22.53 16.55 -9.44
CA GLY A 234 23.30 15.41 -8.99
C GLY A 234 23.78 15.60 -7.55
N PHE A 235 23.94 14.50 -6.81
CA PHE A 235 24.45 14.49 -5.43
C PHE A 235 25.24 13.20 -5.19
N ARG A 236 25.93 13.12 -4.05
CA ARG A 236 26.74 11.97 -3.68
C ARG A 236 26.09 11.18 -2.56
N VAL A 237 26.13 9.85 -2.68
CA VAL A 237 25.77 8.90 -1.62
C VAL A 237 27.06 8.26 -1.10
N VAL A 238 27.25 8.32 0.22
CA VAL A 238 28.33 7.61 0.92
C VAL A 238 27.70 6.42 1.64
N CYS A 239 28.15 5.23 1.29
CA CYS A 239 27.70 3.98 1.88
C CYS A 239 28.61 3.64 3.07
N ALA A 240 28.12 3.85 4.29
CA ALA A 240 28.96 3.80 5.50
C ALA A 240 29.55 2.41 5.79
N ARG A 241 28.80 1.33 5.45
CA ARG A 241 29.26 -0.05 5.72
C ARG A 241 30.22 -0.56 4.65
N SER A 242 29.93 -0.25 3.39
CA SER A 242 30.77 -0.68 2.26
C SER A 242 31.95 0.24 1.98
N GLY A 243 31.93 1.47 2.53
CA GLY A 243 32.95 2.50 2.30
C GLY A 243 32.93 3.10 0.89
N LEU A 244 31.93 2.80 0.09
CA LEU A 244 31.81 3.32 -1.27
C LEU A 244 31.21 4.72 -1.27
N SER A 245 31.66 5.55 -2.24
CA SER A 245 31.07 6.86 -2.52
C SER A 245 30.60 6.86 -3.98
N LEU A 246 29.30 7.10 -4.19
CA LEU A 246 28.64 6.98 -5.47
C LEU A 246 27.97 8.29 -5.85
N ASP A 247 28.17 8.73 -7.10
CA ASP A 247 27.49 9.91 -7.63
C ASP A 247 26.14 9.48 -8.22
N VAL A 248 25.05 10.15 -7.81
CA VAL A 248 23.68 9.93 -8.28
C VAL A 248 23.30 11.06 -9.22
N MET A 249 23.14 10.74 -10.51
CA MET A 249 22.77 11.73 -11.54
C MET A 249 21.29 12.12 -11.43
N PRO A 250 20.86 13.26 -12.02
CA PRO A 250 19.48 13.72 -11.93
C PRO A 250 18.42 12.73 -12.37
N ASP A 251 18.72 11.90 -13.36
CA ASP A 251 17.84 10.88 -13.97
C ASP A 251 17.96 9.47 -13.33
N GLN A 252 18.81 9.32 -12.31
CA GLN A 252 19.01 8.05 -11.62
C GLN A 252 18.40 8.06 -10.23
N SER A 253 17.89 6.90 -9.78
CA SER A 253 17.56 6.68 -8.38
C SER A 253 18.78 6.20 -7.59
N ILE A 254 18.77 6.44 -6.27
CA ILE A 254 19.80 5.87 -5.37
C ILE A 254 19.80 4.33 -5.49
N LEU A 255 18.62 3.71 -5.48
CA LEU A 255 18.46 2.26 -5.62
C LEU A 255 19.16 1.71 -6.88
N GLN A 256 19.00 2.39 -8.02
CA GLN A 256 19.66 1.98 -9.27
C GLN A 256 21.18 2.04 -9.14
N VAL A 257 21.71 3.17 -8.65
CA VAL A 257 23.17 3.37 -8.49
C VAL A 257 23.77 2.36 -7.51
N LEU A 258 23.08 2.05 -6.41
CA LEU A 258 23.50 1.01 -5.46
C LEU A 258 23.53 -0.38 -6.12
N THR A 259 22.49 -0.72 -6.88
CA THR A 259 22.41 -1.99 -7.61
C THR A 259 23.55 -2.13 -8.63
N ASP A 260 23.83 -1.09 -9.40
CA ASP A 260 24.90 -1.06 -10.40
C ASP A 260 26.30 -1.17 -9.74
N ALA A 261 26.45 -0.70 -8.50
CA ALA A 261 27.65 -0.83 -7.68
C ALA A 261 27.76 -2.20 -6.97
N GLY A 262 26.79 -3.11 -7.15
CA GLY A 262 26.77 -4.42 -6.51
C GLY A 262 26.33 -4.39 -5.04
N ILE A 263 25.75 -3.30 -4.56
CA ILE A 263 25.18 -3.20 -3.21
C ILE A 263 23.74 -3.66 -3.25
N GLU A 264 23.43 -4.73 -2.53
CA GLU A 264 22.09 -5.28 -2.45
C GLU A 264 21.22 -4.46 -1.51
N VAL A 265 20.16 -3.87 -2.04
CA VAL A 265 19.06 -3.27 -1.30
C VAL A 265 17.78 -3.98 -1.70
N ALA A 266 16.96 -4.34 -0.71
CA ALA A 266 15.66 -4.96 -0.99
C ALA A 266 14.81 -4.04 -1.86
N ARG A 267 14.15 -4.61 -2.89
CA ARG A 267 13.34 -3.84 -3.84
C ARG A 267 12.06 -4.57 -4.22
N SER A 268 11.01 -3.81 -4.52
CA SER A 268 9.73 -4.33 -4.97
C SER A 268 9.06 -3.34 -5.93
N CYS A 269 8.26 -2.38 -5.44
CA CYS A 269 7.46 -1.48 -6.31
C CYS A 269 8.29 -0.48 -7.11
N GLU A 270 9.44 -0.07 -6.61
CA GLU A 270 10.29 1.00 -7.17
C GLU A 270 9.55 2.34 -7.39
N GLN A 271 8.46 2.56 -6.63
CA GLN A 271 7.55 3.70 -6.76
C GLN A 271 7.34 4.47 -5.45
N GLY A 272 8.06 4.11 -4.37
CA GLY A 272 7.95 4.79 -3.08
C GLY A 272 6.64 4.55 -2.33
N ILE A 273 5.96 3.43 -2.58
CA ILE A 273 4.67 3.09 -1.95
C ILE A 273 4.71 1.82 -1.10
N CYS A 274 5.84 1.09 -1.03
CA CYS A 274 5.88 -0.22 -0.39
C CYS A 274 6.86 -0.37 0.77
N GLY A 275 7.72 0.59 1.01
CA GLY A 275 8.71 0.54 2.08
C GLY A 275 9.89 -0.44 1.88
N THR A 276 9.85 -1.32 0.87
CA THR A 276 10.84 -2.41 0.73
C THR A 276 12.29 -1.92 0.60
N CYS A 277 12.49 -0.76 -0.04
CA CYS A 277 13.81 -0.17 -0.28
C CYS A 277 14.20 0.87 0.80
N GLU A 278 13.65 0.73 2.00
CA GLU A 278 13.99 1.59 3.13
C GLU A 278 15.44 1.41 3.54
N VAL A 279 16.12 2.53 3.78
CA VAL A 279 17.49 2.58 4.28
C VAL A 279 17.60 3.67 5.33
N ARG A 280 18.41 3.41 6.35
CA ARG A 280 18.69 4.39 7.40
C ARG A 280 19.63 5.47 6.90
N VAL A 281 19.32 6.72 7.24
CA VAL A 281 20.12 7.91 6.96
C VAL A 281 20.97 8.23 8.18
N LEU A 282 22.27 8.37 7.99
CA LEU A 282 23.22 8.72 9.05
C LEU A 282 23.55 10.21 9.03
N GLU A 283 23.71 10.80 7.84
CA GLU A 283 23.99 12.22 7.67
C GLU A 283 23.38 12.76 6.37
N GLY A 284 23.08 14.05 6.35
CA GLY A 284 22.49 14.77 5.23
C GLY A 284 20.98 14.92 5.35
N GLU A 285 20.38 15.77 4.52
CA GLU A 285 18.95 16.05 4.51
C GLU A 285 18.28 15.39 3.31
N VAL A 286 17.22 14.62 3.55
CA VAL A 286 16.48 13.87 2.53
C VAL A 286 15.38 14.72 1.91
N ASP A 287 15.33 14.74 0.58
CA ASP A 287 14.15 15.11 -0.18
C ASP A 287 13.25 13.88 -0.31
N HIS A 288 12.31 13.74 0.64
CA HIS A 288 11.39 12.61 0.72
C HIS A 288 10.39 12.65 -0.44
N ARG A 289 10.44 11.59 -1.25
CA ARG A 289 9.62 11.46 -2.45
C ARG A 289 8.68 10.27 -2.42
N ASP A 290 8.66 9.55 -1.37
CA ASP A 290 7.75 8.43 -1.13
C ASP A 290 6.34 8.91 -0.72
N SER A 291 5.38 7.96 -0.71
CA SER A 291 4.01 8.16 -0.24
C SER A 291 3.70 7.35 1.01
N ILE A 292 4.73 6.79 1.68
CA ILE A 292 4.56 5.86 2.79
C ILE A 292 4.92 6.47 4.15
N LEU A 293 5.96 7.29 4.21
CA LEU A 293 6.38 7.90 5.46
C LEU A 293 5.39 8.95 5.94
N SER A 294 5.10 8.92 7.23
CA SER A 294 4.35 9.96 7.93
C SER A 294 5.11 11.30 7.97
N ALA A 295 4.43 12.37 8.34
CA ALA A 295 5.06 13.68 8.52
C ALA A 295 6.14 13.65 9.61
N ALA A 296 5.91 12.91 10.71
CA ALA A 296 6.88 12.75 11.80
C ALA A 296 8.13 11.98 11.35
N GLU A 297 7.96 10.86 10.61
CA GLU A 297 9.07 10.08 10.08
C GLU A 297 9.91 10.90 9.08
N ARG A 298 9.28 11.66 8.20
CA ARG A 298 10.00 12.58 7.29
C ARG A 298 10.74 13.67 8.05
N ALA A 299 10.12 14.22 9.11
CA ALA A 299 10.75 15.25 9.93
C ALA A 299 11.93 14.70 10.75
N SER A 300 11.91 13.43 11.17
CA SER A 300 13.03 12.78 11.86
C SER A 300 14.24 12.61 10.97
N ASN A 301 14.06 12.48 9.66
CA ASN A 301 15.11 12.29 8.66
C ASN A 301 16.02 11.07 8.94
N GLU A 302 15.49 10.06 9.65
CA GLU A 302 16.27 8.87 10.05
C GLU A 302 16.26 7.77 8.99
N ILE A 303 15.26 7.73 8.14
CA ILE A 303 15.06 6.72 7.10
C ILE A 303 14.64 7.34 5.77
N MET A 304 14.88 6.63 4.68
CA MET A 304 14.45 7.06 3.34
C MET A 304 14.12 5.87 2.43
N MET A 305 13.30 6.12 1.41
CA MET A 305 13.03 5.16 0.33
C MET A 305 13.98 5.42 -0.85
N THR A 306 14.99 4.55 -1.02
CA THR A 306 16.07 4.75 -1.99
C THR A 306 15.62 4.72 -3.46
N CYS A 307 14.46 4.16 -3.75
CA CYS A 307 13.92 4.07 -5.13
C CYS A 307 13.43 5.43 -5.68
N VAL A 308 13.02 6.36 -4.80
CA VAL A 308 12.42 7.64 -5.25
C VAL A 308 12.99 8.87 -4.55
N SER A 309 13.40 8.76 -3.27
CA SER A 309 13.88 9.90 -2.49
C SER A 309 15.31 10.30 -2.91
N ARG A 310 15.67 11.57 -2.68
CA ARG A 310 16.94 12.17 -3.10
C ARG A 310 17.55 12.96 -1.94
N ALA A 311 18.73 13.57 -2.17
CA ALA A 311 19.30 14.55 -1.27
C ALA A 311 18.75 15.95 -1.54
N LYS A 312 18.47 16.74 -0.49
CA LYS A 312 18.29 18.20 -0.63
C LYS A 312 19.62 18.93 -0.77
N GLY A 313 20.68 18.37 -0.22
CA GLY A 313 22.04 18.90 -0.26
C GLY A 313 22.93 18.17 -1.26
N ALA A 314 24.25 18.38 -1.12
CA ALA A 314 25.25 17.79 -2.01
C ALA A 314 25.52 16.30 -1.73
N SER A 315 25.18 15.78 -0.55
CA SER A 315 25.45 14.40 -0.18
C SER A 315 24.52 13.85 0.89
N LEU A 316 24.41 12.50 0.92
CA LEU A 316 23.80 11.71 1.98
C LEU A 316 24.80 10.64 2.44
N VAL A 317 24.79 10.30 3.73
CA VAL A 317 25.49 9.14 4.28
C VAL A 317 24.43 8.11 4.70
N LEU A 318 24.48 6.92 4.11
CA LEU A 318 23.51 5.86 4.33
C LEU A 318 24.16 4.67 5.04
N ASP A 319 23.38 3.99 5.90
CA ASP A 319 23.82 2.82 6.68
C ASP A 319 23.77 1.53 5.84
N ILE A 320 24.57 1.45 4.77
CA ILE A 320 24.67 0.36 3.82
C ILE A 320 26.13 0.08 3.40
#